data_6ea332e423d034431c15f17448d1446c
#
_entry.id   6ea332e423d034431c15f17448d1446c
#
_cell.length_a   1.000
_cell.length_b   1.000
_cell.length_c   1.000
_cell.angle_alpha   90.00
_cell.angle_beta   90.00
_cell.angle_gamma   90.00
#
_symmetry.space_group_name_H-M   'P 1'
#
loop_
_entity.id
_entity.type
_entity.pdbx_description
1 polymer ?
#
loop_
_entity_poly.entity_id
_entity_poly.type
_entity_poly.pdbx_seq_one_letter_code
_entity_poly.pdbx_strand_id
1 'polypeptide(L)'
;MSEAAKTLDGWYCLHDLRSIDWVAWKTLSSDERGQAMFEFLNVIEKWNKVAAAKQGSHAMYTVVGQKADIMFMILRPTMEELNEIETELNKTTLAEYMVPAYSYVSVVELSNYLPAEEDPYQNPQILARLYPELPEAKHICFYPMDKRRQGDDNWYMLPMEDRKKLMYSHGKIGRQYAGKVRQVITGSVGFDDYEWGVTLFADDILQFKKLVYEMRFDEVSARYGEFGTFFVGNILPSEKVAKFLYV
;
A
#
# COMPACT_ATOMS: atom_id res chain seq x y z
N MET A 1 -22.09 24.28 6.96
CA MET A 1 -21.03 23.40 7.47
C MET A 1 -20.59 22.50 6.32
N SER A 2 -19.30 22.23 6.19
CA SER A 2 -18.84 21.26 5.19
C SER A 2 -19.23 19.84 5.64
N GLU A 3 -19.75 19.03 4.73
CA GLU A 3 -20.13 17.64 5.00
C GLU A 3 -18.99 16.69 4.67
N ALA A 4 -18.85 15.61 5.43
CA ALA A 4 -17.94 14.52 5.08
C ALA A 4 -18.43 13.81 3.80
N ALA A 5 -17.49 13.47 2.91
CA ALA A 5 -17.83 12.59 1.78
C ALA A 5 -18.15 11.19 2.34
N LYS A 6 -19.14 10.52 1.76
CA LYS A 6 -19.37 9.10 2.05
C LYS A 6 -18.22 8.29 1.44
N THR A 7 -17.75 7.29 2.18
CA THR A 7 -16.74 6.33 1.71
C THR A 7 -17.37 4.96 1.50
N LEU A 8 -16.74 4.19 0.64
CA LEU A 8 -16.96 2.76 0.48
C LEU A 8 -15.68 2.08 0.93
N ASP A 9 -15.81 1.16 1.87
CA ASP A 9 -14.66 0.53 2.51
C ASP A 9 -14.55 -0.93 2.06
N GLY A 10 -13.34 -1.34 1.75
CA GLY A 10 -12.99 -2.68 1.31
C GLY A 10 -12.14 -3.44 2.31
N TRP A 11 -11.12 -4.17 1.83
CA TRP A 11 -10.20 -4.89 2.68
C TRP A 11 -9.31 -3.96 3.51
N TYR A 12 -9.00 -4.37 4.74
CA TYR A 12 -7.95 -3.77 5.55
C TYR A 12 -6.58 -4.01 4.91
N CYS A 13 -5.69 -3.05 5.06
CA CYS A 13 -4.38 -3.05 4.43
C CYS A 13 -3.29 -2.77 5.47
N LEU A 14 -2.25 -3.59 5.44
CA LEU A 14 -1.02 -3.36 6.17
C LEU A 14 0.13 -3.22 5.17
N HIS A 15 0.87 -2.11 5.27
CA HIS A 15 2.22 -2.00 4.71
C HIS A 15 3.19 -2.23 5.87
N ASP A 16 3.95 -3.32 5.82
CA ASP A 16 4.98 -3.66 6.81
C ASP A 16 6.34 -3.59 6.11
N LEU A 17 7.20 -2.68 6.56
CA LEU A 17 8.52 -2.46 6.01
C LEU A 17 9.57 -2.80 7.07
N ARG A 18 10.54 -3.63 6.68
CA ARG A 18 11.57 -4.13 7.58
C ARG A 18 12.96 -3.98 6.98
N SER A 19 13.93 -3.73 7.84
CA SER A 19 15.35 -3.79 7.50
C SER A 19 15.92 -5.10 7.99
N ILE A 20 16.85 -5.69 7.23
CA ILE A 20 17.56 -6.90 7.62
C ILE A 20 18.79 -6.49 8.45
N ASP A 21 18.98 -7.09 9.61
CA ASP A 21 20.27 -7.05 10.32
C ASP A 21 21.26 -7.95 9.59
N TRP A 22 21.85 -7.42 8.52
CA TRP A 22 22.83 -8.15 7.70
C TRP A 22 24.06 -8.58 8.48
N VAL A 23 24.41 -7.90 9.57
CA VAL A 23 25.55 -8.27 10.41
C VAL A 23 25.21 -9.54 11.18
N ALA A 24 24.09 -9.54 11.90
CA ALA A 24 23.63 -10.70 12.63
C ALA A 24 23.29 -11.88 11.69
N TRP A 25 22.59 -11.61 10.56
CA TRP A 25 22.25 -12.63 9.57
C TRP A 25 23.45 -13.39 9.02
N LYS A 26 24.57 -12.70 8.79
CA LYS A 26 25.83 -13.30 8.30
C LYS A 26 26.54 -14.19 9.33
N THR A 27 26.21 -14.09 10.61
CA THR A 27 26.81 -14.94 11.66
C THR A 27 26.26 -16.36 11.66
N LEU A 28 25.04 -16.54 11.10
CA LEU A 28 24.41 -17.85 10.96
C LEU A 28 25.19 -18.75 9.99
N SER A 29 25.19 -20.04 10.24
CA SER A 29 25.63 -21.05 9.29
C SER A 29 24.67 -21.10 8.08
N SER A 30 25.13 -21.73 7.01
CA SER A 30 24.30 -21.96 5.82
C SER A 30 23.02 -22.75 6.14
N ASP A 31 23.14 -23.75 7.04
CA ASP A 31 22.01 -24.60 7.42
C ASP A 31 20.98 -23.83 8.25
N GLU A 32 21.43 -23.01 9.21
CA GLU A 32 20.55 -22.15 10.01
C GLU A 32 19.80 -21.14 9.13
N ARG A 33 20.51 -20.48 8.20
CA ARG A 33 19.86 -19.59 7.23
C ARG A 33 18.85 -20.33 6.34
N GLY A 34 19.21 -21.55 5.90
CA GLY A 34 18.32 -22.40 5.12
C GLY A 34 17.01 -22.73 5.87
N GLN A 35 17.13 -23.09 7.14
CA GLN A 35 15.97 -23.39 8.00
C GLN A 35 15.11 -22.14 8.22
N ALA A 36 15.71 -20.99 8.53
CA ALA A 36 14.99 -19.73 8.71
C ALA A 36 14.24 -19.30 7.45
N MET A 37 14.87 -19.44 6.28
CA MET A 37 14.22 -19.19 4.99
C MET A 37 13.07 -20.16 4.72
N PHE A 38 13.22 -21.43 5.06
CA PHE A 38 12.16 -22.42 4.90
C PHE A 38 10.92 -22.09 5.75
N GLU A 39 11.11 -21.73 7.01
CA GLU A 39 10.03 -21.30 7.90
C GLU A 39 9.29 -20.08 7.33
N PHE A 40 10.04 -19.06 6.91
CA PHE A 40 9.47 -17.86 6.31
C PHE A 40 8.68 -18.17 5.04
N LEU A 41 9.22 -18.99 4.13
CA LEU A 41 8.53 -19.36 2.90
C LEU A 41 7.25 -20.18 3.15
N ASN A 42 7.20 -20.97 4.23
CA ASN A 42 5.96 -21.64 4.64
C ASN A 42 4.87 -20.65 5.07
N VAL A 43 5.23 -19.52 5.69
CA VAL A 43 4.28 -18.44 6.01
C VAL A 43 3.79 -17.79 4.70
N ILE A 44 4.69 -17.46 3.78
CA ILE A 44 4.33 -16.88 2.49
C ILE A 44 3.42 -17.83 1.69
N GLU A 45 3.66 -19.13 1.73
CA GLU A 45 2.81 -20.12 1.05
C GLU A 45 1.36 -20.15 1.61
N LYS A 46 1.17 -19.92 2.90
CA LYS A 46 -0.18 -19.76 3.47
C LYS A 46 -0.86 -18.50 2.90
N TRP A 47 -0.11 -17.39 2.78
CA TRP A 47 -0.63 -16.17 2.18
C TRP A 47 -1.00 -16.36 0.71
N ASN A 48 -0.19 -17.10 -0.05
CA ASN A 48 -0.49 -17.49 -1.43
C ASN A 48 -1.82 -18.25 -1.55
N LYS A 49 -2.09 -19.18 -0.64
CA LYS A 49 -3.35 -19.93 -0.61
C LYS A 49 -4.56 -19.05 -0.35
N VAL A 50 -4.44 -18.06 0.56
CA VAL A 50 -5.51 -17.08 0.82
C VAL A 50 -5.75 -16.21 -0.42
N ALA A 51 -4.68 -15.76 -1.09
CA ALA A 51 -4.80 -14.98 -2.31
C ALA A 51 -5.42 -15.80 -3.47
N ALA A 52 -5.02 -17.06 -3.64
CA ALA A 52 -5.61 -17.97 -4.64
C ALA A 52 -7.10 -18.24 -4.38
N ALA A 53 -7.52 -18.27 -3.12
CA ALA A 53 -8.92 -18.36 -2.72
C ALA A 53 -9.71 -17.04 -2.83
N LYS A 54 -9.05 -15.93 -3.24
CA LYS A 54 -9.62 -14.57 -3.32
C LYS A 54 -10.21 -14.08 -1.98
N GLN A 55 -9.62 -14.50 -0.88
CA GLN A 55 -9.99 -14.10 0.49
C GLN A 55 -9.03 -13.05 1.05
N GLY A 56 -8.19 -12.49 0.23
CA GLY A 56 -7.20 -11.49 0.52
C GLY A 56 -6.22 -11.36 -0.62
N SER A 57 -5.23 -10.51 -0.47
CA SER A 57 -4.12 -10.37 -1.42
C SER A 57 -2.85 -9.96 -0.69
N HIS A 58 -1.70 -10.18 -1.28
CA HIS A 58 -0.44 -9.67 -0.76
C HIS A 58 0.57 -9.49 -1.89
N ALA A 59 1.58 -8.68 -1.62
CA ALA A 59 2.73 -8.51 -2.50
C ALA A 59 3.98 -8.23 -1.66
N MET A 60 5.13 -8.68 -2.14
CA MET A 60 6.41 -8.54 -1.46
C MET A 60 7.42 -7.88 -2.40
N TYR A 61 8.14 -6.88 -1.90
CA TYR A 61 9.10 -6.07 -2.67
C TYR A 61 10.38 -5.85 -1.89
N THR A 62 11.53 -5.86 -2.57
CA THR A 62 12.76 -5.28 -2.03
C THR A 62 12.71 -3.77 -2.18
N VAL A 63 13.06 -3.03 -1.13
CA VAL A 63 13.07 -1.55 -1.13
C VAL A 63 14.40 -1.03 -1.62
N VAL A 64 14.37 -0.05 -2.50
CA VAL A 64 15.58 0.62 -3.00
C VAL A 64 15.88 1.84 -2.12
N GLY A 65 17.13 1.99 -1.72
CA GLY A 65 17.57 2.98 -0.74
C GLY A 65 17.60 2.40 0.68
N GLN A 66 18.05 3.19 1.64
CA GLN A 66 18.32 2.71 3.01
C GLN A 66 17.18 2.98 4.01
N LYS A 67 15.94 3.06 3.52
CA LYS A 67 14.76 3.27 4.37
C LYS A 67 14.20 1.97 4.92
N ALA A 68 14.38 0.88 4.19
CA ALA A 68 14.04 -0.49 4.53
C ALA A 68 14.72 -1.43 3.52
N ASP A 69 14.73 -2.74 3.76
CA ASP A 69 15.18 -3.76 2.81
C ASP A 69 14.02 -4.48 2.12
N ILE A 70 12.95 -4.74 2.86
CA ILE A 70 11.78 -5.46 2.37
C ILE A 70 10.49 -4.73 2.76
N MET A 71 9.50 -4.78 1.88
CA MET A 71 8.15 -4.28 2.12
C MET A 71 7.14 -5.37 1.79
N PHE A 72 6.24 -5.61 2.72
CA PHE A 72 5.04 -6.40 2.52
C PHE A 72 3.84 -5.45 2.39
N MET A 73 3.02 -5.63 1.38
CA MET A 73 1.68 -5.07 1.32
C MET A 73 0.68 -6.21 1.45
N ILE A 74 -0.16 -6.18 2.46
CA ILE A 74 -1.06 -7.28 2.80
C ILE A 74 -2.48 -6.75 2.91
N LEU A 75 -3.41 -7.40 2.24
CA LEU A 75 -4.84 -7.10 2.26
C LEU A 75 -5.61 -8.26 2.86
N ARG A 76 -6.46 -7.99 3.87
CA ARG A 76 -7.31 -9.00 4.53
C ARG A 76 -8.70 -8.44 4.82
N PRO A 77 -9.71 -9.31 4.93
CA PRO A 77 -11.08 -8.93 5.28
C PRO A 77 -11.22 -8.25 6.64
N THR A 78 -10.37 -8.60 7.61
CA THR A 78 -10.47 -8.11 8.98
C THR A 78 -9.12 -7.62 9.51
N MET A 79 -9.17 -6.76 10.52
CA MET A 79 -7.97 -6.28 11.23
C MET A 79 -7.33 -7.40 12.06
N GLU A 80 -8.15 -8.30 12.60
CA GLU A 80 -7.69 -9.45 13.36
C GLU A 80 -6.81 -10.36 12.49
N GLU A 81 -7.20 -10.63 11.24
CA GLU A 81 -6.40 -11.42 10.30
C GLU A 81 -5.06 -10.74 9.98
N LEU A 82 -5.01 -9.41 9.88
CA LEU A 82 -3.73 -8.69 9.72
C LEU A 82 -2.84 -8.87 10.93
N ASN A 83 -3.38 -8.77 12.15
CA ASN A 83 -2.63 -8.98 13.39
C ASN A 83 -2.15 -10.42 13.55
N GLU A 84 -2.95 -11.41 13.15
CA GLU A 84 -2.55 -12.83 13.11
C GLU A 84 -1.35 -13.04 12.18
N ILE A 85 -1.37 -12.43 10.99
CA ILE A 85 -0.29 -12.48 10.00
C ILE A 85 1.01 -11.89 10.56
N GLU A 86 0.95 -10.71 11.18
CA GLU A 86 2.11 -10.11 11.83
C GLU A 86 2.68 -11.01 12.93
N THR A 87 1.78 -11.57 13.73
CA THR A 87 2.15 -12.47 14.83
C THR A 87 2.81 -13.74 14.28
N GLU A 88 2.27 -14.33 13.21
CA GLU A 88 2.85 -15.52 12.58
C GLU A 88 4.22 -15.22 11.97
N LEU A 89 4.36 -14.11 11.25
CA LEU A 89 5.63 -13.68 10.69
C LEU A 89 6.68 -13.44 11.78
N ASN A 90 6.30 -12.74 12.85
CA ASN A 90 7.21 -12.42 13.96
C ASN A 90 7.66 -13.64 14.78
N LYS A 91 6.99 -14.79 14.64
CA LYS A 91 7.39 -16.06 15.25
C LYS A 91 8.38 -16.88 14.41
N THR A 92 8.70 -16.46 13.18
CA THR A 92 9.68 -17.13 12.35
C THR A 92 11.10 -16.76 12.77
N THR A 93 12.04 -17.69 12.62
CA THR A 93 13.47 -17.44 12.90
C THR A 93 14.02 -16.28 12.06
N LEU A 94 13.57 -16.12 10.79
CA LEU A 94 14.02 -14.99 9.96
C LEU A 94 13.61 -13.64 10.56
N ALA A 95 12.45 -13.55 11.21
CA ALA A 95 11.97 -12.31 11.82
C ALA A 95 12.87 -11.80 12.96
N GLU A 96 13.66 -12.66 13.61
CA GLU A 96 14.66 -12.27 14.62
C GLU A 96 15.74 -11.36 14.02
N TYR A 97 15.94 -11.44 12.70
CA TYR A 97 16.91 -10.65 11.92
C TYR A 97 16.24 -9.53 11.13
N MET A 98 14.93 -9.32 11.31
CA MET A 98 14.15 -8.25 10.66
C MET A 98 13.84 -7.15 11.67
N VAL A 99 14.45 -5.99 11.51
CA VAL A 99 14.18 -4.81 12.33
C VAL A 99 13.01 -4.01 11.72
N PRO A 100 11.97 -3.68 12.49
CA PRO A 100 10.90 -2.81 12.01
C PRO A 100 11.46 -1.47 11.53
N ALA A 101 11.11 -1.07 10.31
CA ALA A 101 11.54 0.19 9.71
C ALA A 101 10.39 1.18 9.60
N TYR A 102 9.22 0.74 9.14
CA TYR A 102 8.00 1.53 9.02
C TYR A 102 6.79 0.61 8.88
N SER A 103 5.65 1.01 9.40
CA SER A 103 4.38 0.33 9.13
C SER A 103 3.28 1.35 8.84
N TYR A 104 2.23 0.91 8.16
CA TYR A 104 1.06 1.73 7.88
C TYR A 104 -0.20 0.88 7.80
N VAL A 105 -1.14 1.15 8.70
CA VAL A 105 -2.42 0.43 8.81
C VAL A 105 -3.53 1.27 8.20
N SER A 106 -4.33 0.68 7.33
CA SER A 106 -5.37 1.41 6.58
C SER A 106 -6.47 0.47 6.10
N VAL A 107 -7.46 1.01 5.38
CA VAL A 107 -8.52 0.26 4.71
C VAL A 107 -8.61 0.72 3.26
N VAL A 108 -8.79 -0.19 2.30
CA VAL A 108 -9.04 0.18 0.91
C VAL A 108 -10.31 1.00 0.84
N GLU A 109 -10.20 2.25 0.36
CA GLU A 109 -11.27 3.23 0.40
C GLU A 109 -11.55 3.83 -0.97
N LEU A 110 -12.81 3.98 -1.29
CA LEU A 110 -13.27 4.75 -2.44
C LEU A 110 -14.16 5.89 -1.95
N SER A 111 -13.75 7.14 -2.22
CA SER A 111 -14.61 8.30 -1.98
C SER A 111 -15.80 8.27 -2.93
N ASN A 112 -16.99 8.21 -2.38
CA ASN A 112 -18.22 8.19 -3.16
C ASN A 112 -18.71 9.63 -3.45
N TYR A 113 -18.18 10.22 -4.51
CA TYR A 113 -18.68 11.47 -5.07
C TYR A 113 -19.73 11.24 -6.18
N LEU A 114 -20.18 9.99 -6.39
CA LEU A 114 -21.15 9.61 -7.41
C LEU A 114 -22.59 9.77 -6.89
N PRO A 115 -23.58 9.99 -7.79
CA PRO A 115 -24.99 9.99 -7.43
C PRO A 115 -25.42 8.63 -6.86
N ALA A 116 -26.20 8.63 -5.78
CA ALA A 116 -26.65 7.43 -5.09
C ALA A 116 -27.92 6.86 -5.79
N GLU A 117 -27.78 6.24 -6.95
CA GLU A 117 -28.92 5.59 -7.63
C GLU A 117 -28.93 4.07 -7.55
N GLU A 118 -27.79 3.41 -7.23
CA GLU A 118 -27.69 1.97 -7.10
C GLU A 118 -26.80 1.61 -5.89
N ASP A 119 -27.00 0.42 -5.33
CA ASP A 119 -26.12 -0.12 -4.29
C ASP A 119 -24.72 -0.34 -4.90
N PRO A 120 -23.70 0.46 -4.49
CA PRO A 120 -22.36 0.39 -5.09
C PRO A 120 -21.68 -0.97 -4.86
N TYR A 121 -22.06 -1.71 -3.82
CA TYR A 121 -21.52 -3.06 -3.55
C TYR A 121 -22.08 -4.14 -4.49
N GLN A 122 -23.01 -3.81 -5.38
CA GLN A 122 -23.45 -4.72 -6.45
C GLN A 122 -22.68 -4.47 -7.77
N ASN A 123 -21.88 -3.41 -7.86
CA ASN A 123 -21.12 -3.09 -9.05
C ASN A 123 -19.78 -3.85 -9.07
N PRO A 124 -19.53 -4.80 -10.02
CA PRO A 124 -18.30 -5.57 -10.07
C PRO A 124 -17.02 -4.73 -10.22
N GLN A 125 -17.10 -3.56 -10.86
CA GLN A 125 -15.96 -2.64 -11.03
C GLN A 125 -15.59 -1.96 -9.71
N ILE A 126 -16.59 -1.65 -8.88
CA ILE A 126 -16.38 -1.10 -7.54
C ILE A 126 -15.81 -2.19 -6.63
N LEU A 127 -16.40 -3.39 -6.64
CA LEU A 127 -15.91 -4.51 -5.85
C LEU A 127 -14.45 -4.86 -6.17
N ALA A 128 -14.08 -4.90 -7.46
CA ALA A 128 -12.68 -5.15 -7.86
C ALA A 128 -11.70 -4.07 -7.39
N ARG A 129 -12.19 -2.87 -7.05
CA ARG A 129 -11.36 -1.79 -6.49
C ARG A 129 -11.33 -1.82 -4.97
N LEU A 130 -12.40 -2.27 -4.31
CA LEU A 130 -12.48 -2.42 -2.86
C LEU A 130 -11.76 -3.68 -2.36
N TYR A 131 -11.79 -4.74 -3.17
CA TYR A 131 -11.17 -6.04 -2.88
C TYR A 131 -10.12 -6.39 -3.94
N PRO A 132 -9.04 -5.60 -4.07
CA PRO A 132 -8.15 -5.72 -5.19
C PRO A 132 -7.23 -6.95 -5.08
N GLU A 133 -7.15 -7.72 -6.16
CA GLU A 133 -6.01 -8.61 -6.39
C GLU A 133 -4.80 -7.71 -6.73
N LEU A 134 -3.76 -7.74 -5.90
CA LEU A 134 -2.56 -6.92 -6.13
C LEU A 134 -1.84 -7.39 -7.41
N PRO A 135 -1.39 -6.46 -8.27
CA PRO A 135 -0.76 -6.83 -9.53
C PRO A 135 0.67 -7.36 -9.31
N GLU A 136 1.07 -8.32 -10.13
CA GLU A 136 2.47 -8.78 -10.25
C GLU A 136 3.31 -7.75 -11.06
N ALA A 137 3.28 -6.48 -10.66
CA ALA A 137 4.04 -5.44 -11.31
C ALA A 137 5.50 -5.44 -10.85
N LYS A 138 6.43 -5.11 -11.76
CA LYS A 138 7.87 -5.11 -11.47
C LYS A 138 8.26 -4.15 -10.35
N HIS A 139 7.53 -3.05 -10.21
CA HIS A 139 7.87 -1.97 -9.27
C HIS A 139 6.66 -1.53 -8.48
N ILE A 140 6.93 -1.12 -7.23
CA ILE A 140 5.98 -0.50 -6.32
C ILE A 140 6.50 0.88 -5.89
N CYS A 141 5.58 1.81 -5.65
CA CYS A 141 5.85 3.05 -4.93
C CYS A 141 4.75 3.25 -3.91
N PHE A 142 5.08 3.26 -2.63
CA PHE A 142 4.18 3.56 -1.53
C PHE A 142 4.57 4.87 -0.88
N TYR A 143 3.57 5.68 -0.54
CA TYR A 143 3.73 6.84 0.33
C TYR A 143 2.43 7.15 1.07
N PRO A 144 2.50 7.52 2.36
CA PRO A 144 1.38 8.07 3.10
C PRO A 144 1.22 9.56 2.80
N MET A 145 0.03 10.11 3.01
CA MET A 145 -0.25 11.52 2.81
C MET A 145 -1.42 12.03 3.65
N ASP A 146 -1.41 13.35 3.85
CA ASP A 146 -2.49 14.11 4.47
C ASP A 146 -3.10 15.13 3.51
N LYS A 147 -4.25 15.64 3.87
CA LYS A 147 -4.82 16.87 3.34
C LYS A 147 -4.55 18.02 4.30
N ARG A 148 -4.02 19.13 3.74
CA ARG A 148 -3.71 20.33 4.51
C ARG A 148 -4.91 20.86 5.27
N ARG A 149 -4.67 21.28 6.51
CA ARG A 149 -5.66 21.82 7.44
C ARG A 149 -5.25 23.19 8.00
N GLN A 150 -4.58 24.03 7.21
CA GLN A 150 -4.01 25.29 7.68
C GLN A 150 -4.47 26.48 6.84
N GLY A 151 -4.81 27.59 7.53
CA GLY A 151 -5.17 28.86 6.89
C GLY A 151 -6.30 28.71 5.87
N ASP A 152 -6.14 29.35 4.74
CA ASP A 152 -7.08 29.32 3.63
C ASP A 152 -7.03 28.00 2.84
N ASP A 153 -5.96 27.23 3.00
CA ASP A 153 -5.77 25.92 2.38
C ASP A 153 -6.21 24.78 3.32
N ASN A 154 -7.42 24.89 3.87
CA ASN A 154 -8.02 23.85 4.69
C ASN A 154 -9.01 23.02 3.88
N TRP A 155 -8.58 21.80 3.50
CA TRP A 155 -9.39 20.86 2.71
C TRP A 155 -10.76 20.56 3.33
N TYR A 156 -10.80 20.41 4.64
CA TYR A 156 -12.00 20.00 5.37
C TYR A 156 -13.01 21.14 5.55
N MET A 157 -12.58 22.39 5.37
CA MET A 157 -13.44 23.56 5.41
C MET A 157 -14.04 23.89 4.03
N LEU A 158 -13.57 23.25 2.96
CA LEU A 158 -14.13 23.45 1.63
C LEU A 158 -15.56 22.93 1.54
N PRO A 159 -16.44 23.64 0.81
CA PRO A 159 -17.76 23.12 0.44
C PRO A 159 -17.64 21.81 -0.35
N MET A 160 -18.60 20.91 -0.18
CA MET A 160 -18.64 19.60 -0.88
C MET A 160 -18.50 19.76 -2.40
N GLU A 161 -19.19 20.73 -2.98
CA GLU A 161 -19.19 20.95 -4.43
C GLU A 161 -17.81 21.36 -4.96
N ASP A 162 -17.05 22.13 -4.18
CA ASP A 162 -15.69 22.53 -4.57
C ASP A 162 -14.73 21.33 -4.47
N ARG A 163 -14.86 20.51 -3.41
CA ARG A 163 -14.11 19.25 -3.30
C ARG A 163 -14.41 18.29 -4.46
N LYS A 164 -15.67 18.15 -4.86
CA LYS A 164 -16.07 17.34 -6.03
C LYS A 164 -15.41 17.82 -7.32
N LYS A 165 -15.43 19.13 -7.60
CA LYS A 165 -14.79 19.71 -8.78
C LYS A 165 -13.29 19.46 -8.81
N LEU A 166 -12.63 19.71 -7.68
CA LEU A 166 -11.20 19.50 -7.51
C LEU A 166 -10.82 18.01 -7.70
N MET A 167 -11.53 17.08 -7.05
CA MET A 167 -11.30 15.65 -7.21
C MET A 167 -11.61 15.13 -8.62
N TYR A 168 -12.60 15.72 -9.30
CA TYR A 168 -12.86 15.38 -10.70
C TYR A 168 -11.68 15.75 -11.61
N SER A 169 -11.12 16.97 -11.43
CA SER A 169 -9.94 17.43 -12.16
C SER A 169 -8.72 16.54 -11.86
N HIS A 170 -8.47 16.28 -10.58
CA HIS A 170 -7.42 15.37 -10.11
C HIS A 170 -7.52 13.99 -10.77
N GLY A 171 -8.72 13.41 -10.77
CA GLY A 171 -8.97 12.10 -11.38
C GLY A 171 -8.76 12.08 -12.90
N LYS A 172 -8.88 13.21 -13.63
CA LYS A 172 -8.57 13.27 -15.06
C LYS A 172 -7.07 13.02 -15.33
N ILE A 173 -6.20 13.58 -14.51
CA ILE A 173 -4.75 13.38 -14.63
C ILE A 173 -4.43 11.90 -14.36
N GLY A 174 -4.94 11.33 -13.26
CA GLY A 174 -4.74 9.92 -12.95
C GLY A 174 -5.16 8.98 -14.07
N ARG A 175 -6.29 9.26 -14.74
CA ARG A 175 -6.78 8.45 -15.88
C ARG A 175 -5.86 8.45 -17.09
N GLN A 176 -5.01 9.46 -17.29
CA GLN A 176 -4.03 9.48 -18.41
C GLN A 176 -2.93 8.41 -18.24
N TYR A 177 -2.78 7.90 -17.00
CA TYR A 177 -1.85 6.84 -16.66
C TYR A 177 -2.51 5.45 -16.60
N ALA A 178 -3.79 5.34 -16.98
CA ALA A 178 -4.46 4.05 -17.08
C ALA A 178 -3.69 3.09 -18.01
N GLY A 179 -3.51 1.85 -17.58
CA GLY A 179 -2.68 0.85 -18.28
C GLY A 179 -1.17 1.00 -18.10
N LYS A 180 -0.68 2.11 -17.53
CA LYS A 180 0.74 2.31 -17.20
C LYS A 180 1.01 2.21 -15.69
N VAL A 181 0.10 2.73 -14.89
CA VAL A 181 0.15 2.70 -13.42
C VAL A 181 -1.19 2.20 -12.90
N ARG A 182 -1.15 1.18 -12.05
CA ARG A 182 -2.28 0.76 -11.23
C ARG A 182 -2.14 1.37 -9.85
N GLN A 183 -3.22 1.90 -9.31
CA GLN A 183 -3.24 2.54 -7.98
C GLN A 183 -4.15 1.75 -7.04
N VAL A 184 -3.70 1.63 -5.79
CA VAL A 184 -4.53 1.23 -4.65
C VAL A 184 -4.46 2.37 -3.64
N ILE A 185 -5.60 2.96 -3.34
CA ILE A 185 -5.74 4.06 -2.37
C ILE A 185 -6.40 3.49 -1.13
N THR A 186 -5.84 3.83 0.02
CA THR A 186 -6.35 3.38 1.32
C THR A 186 -6.56 4.57 2.24
N GLY A 187 -7.64 4.55 3.03
CA GLY A 187 -7.93 5.53 4.09
C GLY A 187 -7.39 5.04 5.41
N SER A 188 -6.92 5.95 6.24
CA SER A 188 -6.33 5.62 7.55
C SER A 188 -6.71 6.62 8.65
N VAL A 189 -7.69 7.46 8.43
CA VAL A 189 -8.13 8.42 9.45
C VAL A 189 -8.59 7.68 10.71
N GLY A 190 -7.86 7.84 11.80
CA GLY A 190 -8.10 7.15 13.08
C GLY A 190 -7.43 5.77 13.20
N PHE A 191 -6.64 5.33 12.20
CA PHE A 191 -5.88 4.08 12.23
C PHE A 191 -4.38 4.33 12.34
N ASP A 192 -3.85 5.36 11.65
CA ASP A 192 -2.43 5.63 11.58
C ASP A 192 -2.15 7.14 11.60
N ASP A 193 -0.87 7.53 11.52
CA ASP A 193 -0.41 8.92 11.63
C ASP A 193 -0.82 9.80 10.44
N TYR A 194 -0.97 9.21 9.24
CA TYR A 194 -1.42 9.88 8.01
C TYR A 194 -2.84 9.46 7.63
N GLU A 195 -3.53 10.29 6.87
CA GLU A 195 -4.93 10.10 6.51
C GLU A 195 -5.15 9.13 5.35
N TRP A 196 -4.19 9.05 4.41
CA TRP A 196 -4.25 8.15 3.25
C TRP A 196 -2.92 7.51 2.93
N GLY A 197 -3.01 6.25 2.46
CA GLY A 197 -1.91 5.54 1.82
C GLY A 197 -2.12 5.48 0.30
N VAL A 198 -1.10 5.84 -0.46
CA VAL A 198 -1.11 5.73 -1.92
C VAL A 198 -0.09 4.69 -2.34
N THR A 199 -0.57 3.61 -2.96
CA THR A 199 0.29 2.57 -3.52
C THR A 199 0.15 2.54 -5.03
N LEU A 200 1.27 2.69 -5.72
CA LEU A 200 1.38 2.68 -7.18
C LEU A 200 2.15 1.43 -7.62
N PHE A 201 1.67 0.81 -8.69
CA PHE A 201 2.30 -0.35 -9.31
C PHE A 201 2.55 -0.09 -10.79
N ALA A 202 3.73 -0.42 -11.30
CA ALA A 202 4.08 -0.27 -12.72
C ALA A 202 5.23 -1.20 -13.14
N ASP A 203 5.31 -1.52 -14.43
CA ASP A 203 6.45 -2.23 -15.01
C ASP A 203 7.59 -1.30 -15.46
N ASP A 204 7.29 -0.01 -15.66
CA ASP A 204 8.27 1.05 -15.89
C ASP A 204 8.24 2.02 -14.69
N ILE A 205 9.29 2.00 -13.89
CA ILE A 205 9.45 2.81 -12.68
C ILE A 205 9.36 4.33 -12.96
N LEU A 206 9.72 4.78 -14.15
CA LEU A 206 9.65 6.20 -14.53
C LEU A 206 8.22 6.71 -14.59
N GLN A 207 7.23 5.83 -14.72
CA GLN A 207 5.82 6.22 -14.70
C GLN A 207 5.42 6.80 -13.34
N PHE A 208 6.00 6.33 -12.24
CA PHE A 208 5.76 6.93 -10.91
C PHE A 208 6.20 8.38 -10.86
N LYS A 209 7.45 8.64 -11.31
CA LYS A 209 7.96 10.01 -11.35
C LYS A 209 7.11 10.92 -12.24
N LYS A 210 6.73 10.44 -13.44
CA LYS A 210 5.91 11.23 -14.38
C LYS A 210 4.55 11.54 -13.78
N LEU A 211 3.84 10.54 -13.27
CA LEU A 211 2.52 10.70 -12.63
C LEU A 211 2.59 11.67 -11.45
N VAL A 212 3.49 11.41 -10.49
CA VAL A 212 3.58 12.24 -9.28
C VAL A 212 4.02 13.67 -9.63
N TYR A 213 4.93 13.84 -10.58
CA TYR A 213 5.36 15.18 -11.03
C TYR A 213 4.20 15.95 -11.65
N GLU A 214 3.44 15.33 -12.55
CA GLU A 214 2.28 15.98 -13.19
C GLU A 214 1.19 16.32 -12.17
N MET A 215 0.92 15.42 -11.23
CA MET A 215 0.00 15.65 -10.12
C MET A 215 0.40 16.84 -9.24
N ARG A 216 1.69 17.23 -9.15
CA ARG A 216 2.12 18.42 -8.38
C ARG A 216 1.55 19.72 -8.93
N PHE A 217 1.18 19.78 -10.19
CA PHE A 217 0.59 20.95 -10.83
C PHE A 217 -0.96 20.94 -10.77
N ASP A 218 -1.55 19.85 -10.30
CA ASP A 218 -2.97 19.78 -10.00
C ASP A 218 -3.29 20.54 -8.71
N GLU A 219 -4.37 21.31 -8.72
CA GLU A 219 -4.73 22.19 -7.60
C GLU A 219 -4.93 21.42 -6.29
N VAL A 220 -5.49 20.21 -6.33
CA VAL A 220 -5.67 19.38 -5.13
C VAL A 220 -4.33 19.05 -4.48
N SER A 221 -3.35 18.61 -5.28
CA SER A 221 -2.04 18.26 -4.78
C SER A 221 -1.21 19.47 -4.43
N ALA A 222 -1.29 20.53 -5.25
CA ALA A 222 -0.48 21.76 -5.06
C ALA A 222 -0.88 22.51 -3.79
N ARG A 223 -2.19 22.62 -3.50
CA ARG A 223 -2.69 23.38 -2.35
C ARG A 223 -2.90 22.52 -1.10
N TYR A 224 -3.40 21.30 -1.27
CA TYR A 224 -3.90 20.49 -0.15
C TYR A 224 -3.13 19.20 0.08
N GLY A 225 -2.23 18.78 -0.80
CA GLY A 225 -1.50 17.53 -0.62
C GLY A 225 -0.26 17.72 0.27
N GLU A 226 -0.21 17.00 1.39
CA GLU A 226 0.98 16.89 2.26
C GLU A 226 1.47 15.43 2.21
N PHE A 227 2.74 15.23 1.80
CA PHE A 227 3.25 13.91 1.45
C PHE A 227 4.28 13.45 2.46
N GLY A 228 4.11 12.24 2.95
CA GLY A 228 5.07 11.56 3.80
C GLY A 228 6.23 10.94 3.02
N THR A 229 6.86 9.96 3.64
CA THR A 229 8.03 9.27 3.06
C THR A 229 7.64 8.39 1.89
N PHE A 230 8.38 8.51 0.79
CA PHE A 230 8.24 7.64 -0.38
C PHE A 230 9.12 6.40 -0.23
N PHE A 231 8.53 5.21 -0.43
CA PHE A 231 9.21 3.93 -0.50
C PHE A 231 9.04 3.36 -1.91
N VAL A 232 10.14 2.99 -2.55
CA VAL A 232 10.14 2.45 -3.91
C VAL A 232 10.85 1.11 -3.90
N GLY A 233 10.27 0.12 -4.59
CA GLY A 233 10.81 -1.24 -4.55
C GLY A 233 10.65 -2.01 -5.85
N ASN A 234 11.36 -3.14 -5.89
CA ASN A 234 11.30 -4.12 -6.96
C ASN A 234 10.61 -5.39 -6.45
N ILE A 235 9.78 -6.02 -7.28
CA ILE A 235 9.07 -7.24 -6.87
C ILE A 235 10.02 -8.32 -6.39
N LEU A 236 9.68 -8.94 -5.26
CA LEU A 236 10.39 -10.06 -4.66
C LEU A 236 9.46 -11.29 -4.63
N PRO A 237 9.36 -12.05 -5.70
CA PRO A 237 8.58 -13.27 -5.68
C PRO A 237 9.27 -14.34 -4.84
N SER A 238 8.49 -15.30 -4.32
CA SER A 238 8.96 -16.31 -3.36
C SER A 238 10.21 -17.06 -3.82
N GLU A 239 10.32 -17.38 -5.09
CA GLU A 239 11.48 -18.08 -5.68
C GLU A 239 12.77 -17.26 -5.68
N LYS A 240 12.69 -15.93 -5.47
CA LYS A 240 13.85 -15.05 -5.40
C LYS A 240 14.29 -14.72 -3.97
N VAL A 241 13.52 -15.11 -2.96
CA VAL A 241 13.83 -14.84 -1.54
C VAL A 241 15.18 -15.42 -1.15
N ALA A 242 15.43 -16.68 -1.52
CA ALA A 242 16.71 -17.33 -1.21
C ALA A 242 17.91 -16.58 -1.82
N LYS A 243 17.77 -16.08 -3.05
CA LYS A 243 18.81 -15.26 -3.70
C LYS A 243 18.96 -13.90 -3.01
N PHE A 244 17.88 -13.29 -2.57
CA PHE A 244 17.91 -12.00 -1.86
C PHE A 244 18.63 -12.11 -0.52
N LEU A 245 18.39 -13.19 0.23
CA LEU A 245 18.99 -13.42 1.56
C LEU A 245 20.33 -14.16 1.52
N TYR A 246 20.79 -14.57 0.32
CA TYR A 246 22.08 -15.27 0.19
C TYR A 246 23.27 -14.35 0.50
N VAL A 247 24.19 -14.84 1.33
CA VAL A 247 25.41 -14.17 1.77
C VAL A 247 26.59 -15.13 1.83
#